data_da0a110d728bcf6800d84b5fc34abce6
#
_entry.id   da0a110d728bcf6800d84b5fc34abce6
#
_cell.length_a   1.000
_cell.length_b   1.000
_cell.length_c   1.000
_cell.angle_alpha   90.00
_cell.angle_beta   90.00
_cell.angle_gamma   90.00
#
_symmetry.space_group_name_H-M   'P 1'
#
loop_
_entity.id
_entity.type
_entity.pdbx_description
1 polymer ?
#
loop_
_entity_poly.entity_id
_entity_poly.type
_entity_poly.pdbx_seq_one_letter_code
_entity_poly.pdbx_strand_id
1 'polypeptide(L)'
;MDRRTAVQAMATSLMAGLGFFQTACNPFAPAGEREKSQLAWDDYFQGNFRVMTDKEKEETVRRLERMYELNTGKRINISANGPIPGVLYGYAFNISKCRGYLECIRGCVKENNQDRETGMQYITLHEHKKGQMNFGEAPDDFYHEVPLDGHFYIGTQCMHCENPPCVDVCPVQATWKEEDGIVVVDYNWCIGCRYCEAACPYDARRFNWQDPVVPENEVNHNQHYLGNRLRKKGVMEKCTFCIQRTRDGKNPACVEACPTGARIFGNLLDPNSEIRWVLANKKVFRLKEDLGTEPKFWYFMD
;
A
#
# COMPACT_ATOMS: atom_id res chain seq x y z
N MET A 1 -7.39 15.85 -13.05
CA MET A 1 -6.60 15.61 -14.30
C MET A 1 -6.54 14.11 -14.50
N ASP A 2 -6.74 13.60 -15.69
CA ASP A 2 -6.61 12.17 -15.91
C ASP A 2 -5.15 11.78 -16.20
N ARG A 3 -4.86 10.48 -16.21
CA ARG A 3 -3.52 9.92 -16.45
C ARG A 3 -2.91 10.36 -17.79
N ARG A 4 -3.73 10.51 -18.85
CA ARG A 4 -3.28 10.97 -20.17
C ARG A 4 -2.82 12.42 -20.10
N THR A 5 -3.56 13.28 -19.41
CA THR A 5 -3.23 14.69 -19.26
C THR A 5 -1.96 14.90 -18.42
N ALA A 6 -1.75 14.06 -17.39
CA ALA A 6 -0.52 14.08 -16.59
C ALA A 6 0.71 13.69 -17.45
N VAL A 7 0.60 12.61 -18.24
CA VAL A 7 1.68 12.17 -19.14
C VAL A 7 1.91 13.17 -20.28
N GLN A 8 0.86 13.80 -20.81
CA GLN A 8 1.01 14.86 -21.83
C GLN A 8 1.67 16.12 -21.25
N ALA A 9 1.31 16.51 -20.01
CA ALA A 9 1.97 17.62 -19.34
C ALA A 9 3.45 17.35 -19.08
N MET A 10 3.80 16.10 -18.70
CA MET A 10 5.21 15.68 -18.61
C MET A 10 5.92 15.72 -19.96
N ALA A 11 5.30 15.23 -21.03
CA ALA A 11 5.89 15.22 -22.36
C ALA A 11 6.12 16.64 -22.92
N THR A 12 5.17 17.55 -22.70
CA THR A 12 5.32 18.98 -23.10
C THR A 12 6.37 19.71 -22.27
N SER A 13 6.46 19.39 -20.97
CA SER A 13 7.52 19.94 -20.10
C SER A 13 8.90 19.40 -20.46
N LEU A 14 9.01 18.16 -20.89
CA LEU A 14 10.24 17.56 -21.43
C LEU A 14 10.74 18.31 -22.69
N MET A 15 9.83 18.71 -23.58
CA MET A 15 10.19 19.46 -24.80
C MET A 15 10.59 20.90 -24.51
N ALA A 16 9.96 21.55 -23.52
CA ALA A 16 10.35 22.90 -23.08
C ALA A 16 11.62 22.92 -22.21
N GLY A 17 11.93 21.77 -21.57
CA GLY A 17 13.01 21.61 -20.58
C GLY A 17 14.27 20.90 -21.09
N LEU A 18 14.45 20.71 -22.41
CA LEU A 18 15.67 20.07 -22.93
C LEU A 18 17.00 20.75 -22.51
N GLY A 19 16.96 22.04 -22.15
CA GLY A 19 18.07 22.72 -21.48
C GLY A 19 18.25 22.37 -20.01
N PHE A 20 17.16 22.04 -19.29
CA PHE A 20 17.16 21.69 -17.86
C PHE A 20 17.57 20.24 -17.60
N PHE A 21 17.25 19.31 -18.52
CA PHE A 21 17.60 17.90 -18.38
C PHE A 21 19.10 17.63 -18.43
N GLN A 22 19.86 18.44 -19.17
CA GLN A 22 21.31 18.27 -19.21
C GLN A 22 22.00 18.60 -17.88
N THR A 23 21.43 19.50 -17.08
CA THR A 23 21.98 19.85 -15.75
C THR A 23 21.50 18.93 -14.63
N ALA A 24 20.25 18.51 -14.64
CA ALA A 24 19.69 17.63 -13.58
C ALA A 24 20.24 16.19 -13.62
N CYS A 25 20.57 15.68 -14.81
CA CYS A 25 21.15 14.35 -14.99
C CYS A 25 22.69 14.36 -15.13
N ASN A 26 23.34 15.51 -15.00
CA ASN A 26 24.79 15.59 -15.05
C ASN A 26 25.38 15.34 -13.65
N PRO A 27 26.01 14.17 -13.40
CA PRO A 27 26.61 13.87 -12.08
C PRO A 27 27.78 14.81 -11.74
N PHE A 28 28.29 15.56 -12.73
CA PHE A 28 29.40 16.52 -12.59
C PHE A 28 28.93 17.99 -12.47
N ALA A 29 27.60 18.25 -12.47
CA ALA A 29 27.10 19.61 -12.30
C ALA A 29 27.44 20.15 -10.89
N PRO A 30 27.79 21.44 -10.75
CA PRO A 30 28.04 22.07 -9.47
C PRO A 30 26.86 21.89 -8.52
N ALA A 31 27.13 21.71 -7.22
CA ALA A 31 26.11 21.43 -6.21
C ALA A 31 24.97 22.47 -6.21
N GLY A 32 25.31 23.78 -6.37
CA GLY A 32 24.31 24.83 -6.41
C GLY A 32 23.39 24.84 -7.64
N GLU A 33 23.80 24.28 -8.77
CA GLU A 33 22.94 24.12 -9.94
C GLU A 33 22.00 22.92 -9.79
N ARG A 34 22.47 21.84 -9.14
CA ARG A 34 21.63 20.69 -8.81
C ARG A 34 20.52 21.06 -7.82
N GLU A 35 20.86 21.85 -6.80
CA GLU A 35 19.88 22.33 -5.81
C GLU A 35 18.82 23.24 -6.46
N LYS A 36 19.22 24.16 -7.33
CA LYS A 36 18.27 25.03 -8.07
C LYS A 36 17.38 24.23 -9.02
N SER A 37 17.92 23.22 -9.70
CA SER A 37 17.11 22.37 -10.58
C SER A 37 16.15 21.47 -9.80
N GLN A 38 16.55 20.99 -8.64
CA GLN A 38 15.68 20.22 -7.75
C GLN A 38 14.55 21.08 -7.19
N LEU A 39 14.83 22.26 -6.69
CA LEU A 39 13.82 23.22 -6.21
C LEU A 39 12.82 23.59 -7.31
N ALA A 40 13.29 23.81 -8.55
CA ALA A 40 12.42 24.10 -9.69
C ALA A 40 11.52 22.90 -10.07
N TRP A 41 12.01 21.67 -9.92
CA TRP A 41 11.22 20.45 -10.08
C TRP A 41 10.15 20.34 -8.99
N ASP A 42 10.55 20.50 -7.73
CA ASP A 42 9.65 20.41 -6.58
C ASP A 42 8.55 21.45 -6.67
N ASP A 43 8.87 22.70 -6.99
CA ASP A 43 7.90 23.77 -7.22
C ASP A 43 6.93 23.46 -8.37
N TYR A 44 7.42 22.91 -9.49
CA TYR A 44 6.57 22.53 -10.61
C TYR A 44 5.58 21.43 -10.21
N PHE A 45 6.06 20.37 -9.55
CA PHE A 45 5.20 19.27 -9.16
C PHE A 45 4.25 19.65 -8.02
N GLN A 46 4.68 20.41 -7.03
CA GLN A 46 3.82 20.90 -5.96
C GLN A 46 2.74 21.85 -6.49
N GLY A 47 3.04 22.66 -7.49
CA GLY A 47 2.06 23.55 -8.12
C GLY A 47 1.06 22.85 -9.04
N ASN A 48 1.46 21.76 -9.71
CA ASN A 48 0.65 21.11 -10.74
C ASN A 48 0.05 19.76 -10.29
N PHE A 49 0.66 19.09 -9.30
CA PHE A 49 0.24 17.79 -8.79
C PHE A 49 -0.02 17.88 -7.29
N ARG A 50 -1.24 18.14 -6.91
CA ARG A 50 -1.68 18.25 -5.51
C ARG A 50 -2.74 17.21 -5.18
N VAL A 51 -2.87 16.93 -3.90
CA VAL A 51 -3.98 16.12 -3.39
C VAL A 51 -5.30 16.81 -3.73
N MET A 52 -6.27 16.05 -4.23
CA MET A 52 -7.58 16.58 -4.56
C MET A 52 -8.29 17.16 -3.34
N THR A 53 -8.98 18.26 -3.54
CA THR A 53 -9.93 18.80 -2.57
C THR A 53 -11.11 17.84 -2.40
N ASP A 54 -11.84 17.96 -1.30
CA ASP A 54 -12.99 17.08 -1.04
C ASP A 54 -14.06 17.19 -2.13
N LYS A 55 -14.29 18.37 -2.66
CA LYS A 55 -15.20 18.59 -3.81
C LYS A 55 -14.75 17.83 -5.05
N GLU A 56 -13.46 17.89 -5.39
CA GLU A 56 -12.89 17.16 -6.54
C GLU A 56 -12.96 15.65 -6.33
N LYS A 57 -12.77 15.18 -5.09
CA LYS A 57 -12.96 13.76 -4.72
C LYS A 57 -14.41 13.31 -4.94
N GLU A 58 -15.39 14.09 -4.45
CA GLU A 58 -16.81 13.77 -4.63
C GLU A 58 -17.19 13.72 -6.12
N GLU A 59 -16.78 14.70 -6.91
CA GLU A 59 -17.03 14.72 -8.36
C GLU A 59 -16.41 13.50 -9.05
N THR A 60 -15.21 13.13 -8.66
CA THR A 60 -14.51 11.97 -9.19
C THR A 60 -15.19 10.66 -8.78
N VAL A 61 -15.62 10.53 -7.54
CA VAL A 61 -16.38 9.38 -7.03
C VAL A 61 -17.66 9.20 -7.82
N ARG A 62 -18.50 10.25 -7.95
CA ARG A 62 -19.74 10.21 -8.75
C ARG A 62 -19.51 9.79 -10.20
N ARG A 63 -18.41 10.25 -10.79
CA ARG A 63 -18.02 9.84 -12.14
C ARG A 63 -17.65 8.35 -12.20
N LEU A 64 -16.88 7.85 -11.24
CA LEU A 64 -16.47 6.44 -11.18
C LEU A 64 -17.65 5.51 -10.96
N GLU A 65 -18.56 5.85 -10.06
CA GLU A 65 -19.81 5.12 -9.80
C GLU A 65 -20.68 5.04 -11.06
N ARG A 66 -20.87 6.18 -11.74
CA ARG A 66 -21.63 6.23 -12.99
C ARG A 66 -20.98 5.40 -14.10
N MET A 67 -19.65 5.46 -14.23
CA MET A 67 -18.93 4.65 -15.21
C MET A 67 -19.09 3.16 -14.94
N TYR A 68 -19.04 2.75 -13.68
CA TYR A 68 -19.26 1.35 -13.31
C TYR A 68 -20.70 0.91 -13.62
N GLU A 69 -21.69 1.71 -13.26
CA GLU A 69 -23.12 1.43 -13.55
C GLU A 69 -23.38 1.32 -15.06
N LEU A 70 -22.79 2.19 -15.87
CA LEU A 70 -22.92 2.14 -17.34
C LEU A 70 -22.26 0.88 -17.92
N ASN A 71 -21.15 0.42 -17.37
CA ASN A 71 -20.41 -0.72 -17.91
C ASN A 71 -20.98 -2.08 -17.46
N THR A 72 -21.57 -2.14 -16.27
CA THR A 72 -21.98 -3.42 -15.65
C THR A 72 -23.48 -3.53 -15.40
N GLY A 73 -24.23 -2.43 -15.49
CA GLY A 73 -25.64 -2.36 -15.11
C GLY A 73 -25.87 -2.41 -13.59
N LYS A 74 -24.81 -2.41 -12.77
CA LYS A 74 -24.88 -2.51 -11.30
C LYS A 74 -24.34 -1.24 -10.65
N ARG A 75 -24.85 -0.97 -9.46
CA ARG A 75 -24.38 0.15 -8.63
C ARG A 75 -23.30 -0.31 -7.67
N ILE A 76 -22.30 0.54 -7.50
CA ILE A 76 -21.31 0.44 -6.40
C ILE A 76 -21.42 1.67 -5.53
N ASN A 77 -20.95 1.56 -4.30
CA ASN A 77 -20.79 2.67 -3.38
C ASN A 77 -19.31 2.90 -3.14
N ILE A 78 -18.80 4.06 -3.50
CA ILE A 78 -17.40 4.44 -3.31
C ILE A 78 -17.34 5.53 -2.23
N SER A 79 -16.92 5.18 -1.03
CA SER A 79 -16.64 6.16 0.01
C SER A 79 -15.33 6.89 -0.25
N ALA A 80 -15.21 8.11 0.28
CA ALA A 80 -13.99 8.91 0.22
C ALA A 80 -13.64 9.53 1.59
N ASN A 81 -14.05 8.86 2.66
CA ASN A 81 -13.81 9.31 4.03
C ASN A 81 -12.32 9.56 4.29
N GLY A 82 -12.00 10.71 4.85
CA GLY A 82 -10.65 11.08 5.25
C GLY A 82 -10.15 10.31 6.47
N PRO A 83 -8.91 10.59 6.90
CA PRO A 83 -8.36 10.06 8.15
C PRO A 83 -9.24 10.38 9.35
N ILE A 84 -9.30 9.46 10.32
CA ILE A 84 -10.04 9.68 11.56
C ILE A 84 -9.16 10.49 12.50
N PRO A 85 -9.59 11.68 12.97
CA PRO A 85 -8.82 12.48 13.91
C PRO A 85 -8.47 11.71 15.19
N GLY A 86 -7.22 11.85 15.67
CA GLY A 86 -6.76 11.18 16.88
C GLY A 86 -6.52 9.68 16.75
N VAL A 87 -6.42 9.18 15.52
CA VAL A 87 -6.08 7.78 15.24
C VAL A 87 -4.73 7.71 14.53
N LEU A 88 -3.88 6.80 14.98
CA LEU A 88 -2.65 6.38 14.30
C LEU A 88 -2.62 4.87 14.26
N TYR A 89 -2.76 4.29 13.09
CA TYR A 89 -2.83 2.85 12.96
C TYR A 89 -1.47 2.16 13.03
N GLY A 90 -1.45 1.00 13.69
CA GLY A 90 -0.32 0.10 13.74
C GLY A 90 -0.75 -1.35 13.64
N TYR A 91 0.22 -2.20 13.36
CA TYR A 91 0.01 -3.63 13.14
C TYR A 91 1.04 -4.46 13.91
N ALA A 92 0.64 -5.57 14.50
CA ALA A 92 1.53 -6.53 15.12
C ALA A 92 1.23 -7.95 14.62
N PHE A 93 2.29 -8.75 14.48
CA PHE A 93 2.21 -10.12 14.01
C PHE A 93 2.87 -11.07 15.02
N ASN A 94 2.09 -11.99 15.56
CA ASN A 94 2.56 -13.03 16.48
C ASN A 94 3.05 -14.24 15.67
N ILE A 95 4.35 -14.41 15.58
CA ILE A 95 4.96 -15.52 14.84
C ILE A 95 4.62 -16.87 15.47
N SER A 96 4.57 -16.95 16.82
CA SER A 96 4.24 -18.20 17.53
C SER A 96 2.82 -18.71 17.25
N LYS A 97 1.88 -17.82 16.96
CA LYS A 97 0.49 -18.16 16.66
C LYS A 97 0.23 -18.48 15.19
N CYS A 98 1.09 -18.03 14.28
CA CYS A 98 0.87 -18.27 12.86
C CYS A 98 1.09 -19.76 12.52
N ARG A 99 0.14 -20.34 11.80
CA ARG A 99 0.13 -21.77 11.42
C ARG A 99 0.18 -22.00 9.91
N GLY A 100 0.34 -20.94 9.11
CA GLY A 100 0.49 -21.09 7.66
C GLY A 100 -0.82 -21.31 6.88
N TYR A 101 -1.99 -21.13 7.48
CA TYR A 101 -3.29 -21.46 6.84
C TYR A 101 -3.68 -20.60 5.63
N LEU A 102 -2.98 -19.52 5.35
CA LEU A 102 -3.20 -18.59 4.22
C LEU A 102 -4.57 -17.86 4.23
N GLU A 103 -5.41 -18.05 5.24
CA GLU A 103 -6.73 -17.41 5.31
C GLU A 103 -6.67 -15.87 5.30
N CYS A 104 -5.60 -15.29 5.87
CA CYS A 104 -5.37 -13.86 5.81
C CYS A 104 -5.13 -13.35 4.39
N ILE A 105 -4.50 -14.16 3.54
CA ILE A 105 -4.28 -13.86 2.11
C ILE A 105 -5.61 -13.95 1.37
N ARG A 106 -6.35 -15.06 1.53
CA ARG A 106 -7.67 -15.24 0.90
C ARG A 106 -8.64 -14.14 1.28
N GLY A 107 -8.70 -13.78 2.58
CA GLY A 107 -9.51 -12.66 3.06
C GLY A 107 -9.10 -11.32 2.47
N CYS A 108 -7.78 -11.06 2.34
CA CYS A 108 -7.26 -9.86 1.74
C CYS A 108 -7.58 -9.76 0.24
N VAL A 109 -7.40 -10.85 -0.50
CA VAL A 109 -7.67 -10.94 -1.94
C VAL A 109 -9.15 -10.65 -2.23
N LYS A 110 -10.06 -11.27 -1.46
CA LYS A 110 -11.50 -11.09 -1.59
C LYS A 110 -11.93 -9.66 -1.23
N GLU A 111 -11.51 -9.15 -0.08
CA GLU A 111 -11.91 -7.84 0.43
C GLU A 111 -11.45 -6.70 -0.49
N ASN A 112 -10.23 -6.84 -1.05
CA ASN A 112 -9.60 -5.73 -1.77
C ASN A 112 -9.72 -5.84 -3.29
N ASN A 113 -10.65 -6.66 -3.81
CA ASN A 113 -10.88 -6.80 -5.26
C ASN A 113 -9.57 -7.00 -6.03
N GLN A 114 -8.66 -7.84 -5.49
CA GLN A 114 -7.40 -8.15 -6.16
C GLN A 114 -7.65 -9.06 -7.36
N ASP A 115 -6.79 -8.99 -8.35
CA ASP A 115 -6.88 -9.84 -9.54
C ASP A 115 -6.82 -11.33 -9.18
N ARG A 116 -7.67 -12.15 -9.83
CA ARG A 116 -7.75 -13.61 -9.60
C ARG A 116 -6.88 -14.40 -10.58
N GLU A 117 -6.46 -13.81 -11.68
CA GLU A 117 -5.69 -14.50 -12.72
C GLU A 117 -4.18 -14.40 -12.50
N THR A 118 -3.67 -13.22 -12.16
CA THR A 118 -2.22 -13.02 -11.97
C THR A 118 -1.70 -13.57 -10.66
N GLY A 119 -2.56 -13.94 -9.73
CA GLY A 119 -2.15 -14.35 -8.38
C GLY A 119 -1.53 -13.22 -7.55
N MET A 120 -1.72 -11.95 -7.95
CA MET A 120 -1.23 -10.80 -7.21
C MET A 120 -1.78 -10.77 -5.80
N GLN A 121 -0.90 -10.63 -4.80
CA GLN A 121 -1.24 -10.62 -3.39
C GLN A 121 -0.54 -9.45 -2.67
N TYR A 122 -1.25 -8.80 -1.73
CA TYR A 122 -0.65 -7.75 -0.89
C TYR A 122 0.06 -8.31 0.33
N ILE A 123 -0.24 -9.54 0.70
CA ILE A 123 0.36 -10.25 1.83
C ILE A 123 1.13 -11.43 1.26
N THR A 124 2.39 -11.54 1.64
CA THR A 124 3.22 -12.72 1.39
C THR A 124 3.43 -13.44 2.72
N LEU A 125 3.29 -14.76 2.74
CA LEU A 125 3.57 -15.57 3.92
C LEU A 125 4.75 -16.51 3.58
N HIS A 126 5.81 -16.40 4.36
CA HIS A 126 7.04 -17.18 4.19
C HIS A 126 7.09 -18.32 5.20
N GLU A 127 7.44 -19.52 4.72
CA GLU A 127 7.69 -20.67 5.57
C GLU A 127 9.18 -20.81 5.88
N HIS A 128 9.52 -20.91 7.16
CA HIS A 128 10.89 -21.06 7.64
C HIS A 128 11.08 -22.32 8.47
N LYS A 129 12.21 -22.99 8.29
CA LYS A 129 12.63 -24.03 9.23
C LYS A 129 13.11 -23.38 10.54
N LYS A 130 12.81 -24.01 11.68
CA LYS A 130 13.37 -23.57 12.96
C LYS A 130 14.91 -23.59 12.93
N GLY A 131 15.50 -22.46 13.32
CA GLY A 131 16.96 -22.26 13.25
C GLY A 131 17.48 -21.67 11.93
N GLN A 132 16.63 -21.51 10.92
CA GLN A 132 16.97 -20.81 9.67
C GLN A 132 16.46 -19.36 9.75
N MET A 133 17.31 -18.41 9.42
CA MET A 133 16.99 -16.97 9.52
C MET A 133 17.15 -16.23 8.18
N ASN A 134 17.31 -16.93 7.07
CA ASN A 134 17.42 -16.31 5.76
C ASN A 134 16.04 -16.13 5.13
N PHE A 135 15.53 -14.90 5.18
CA PHE A 135 14.22 -14.55 4.57
C PHE A 135 14.18 -14.69 3.05
N GLY A 136 15.30 -14.48 2.38
CA GLY A 136 15.38 -14.53 0.93
C GLY A 136 15.30 -15.94 0.33
N GLU A 137 15.47 -16.97 1.15
CA GLU A 137 15.42 -18.38 0.73
C GLU A 137 14.16 -19.11 1.20
N ALA A 138 13.30 -18.44 1.96
CA ALA A 138 12.08 -19.05 2.46
C ALA A 138 11.03 -19.11 1.36
N PRO A 139 10.43 -20.29 1.11
CA PRO A 139 9.33 -20.39 0.16
C PRO A 139 8.12 -19.58 0.66
N ASP A 140 7.49 -18.86 -0.23
CA ASP A 140 6.21 -18.17 -0.03
C ASP A 140 5.04 -18.90 -0.69
N ASP A 141 5.33 -20.00 -1.34
CA ASP A 141 4.40 -20.88 -2.03
C ASP A 141 4.64 -22.32 -1.56
N PHE A 142 3.74 -22.86 -0.75
CA PHE A 142 3.90 -24.18 -0.15
C PHE A 142 2.59 -24.98 -0.26
N TYR A 143 2.71 -26.21 -0.83
CA TYR A 143 1.60 -27.10 -1.18
C TYR A 143 1.57 -28.38 -0.34
N HIS A 144 1.81 -28.26 0.95
CA HIS A 144 1.74 -29.38 1.87
C HIS A 144 0.79 -29.06 3.03
N GLU A 145 0.52 -30.05 3.86
CA GLU A 145 -0.28 -29.86 5.08
C GLU A 145 0.42 -28.91 6.07
N VAL A 146 -0.33 -27.94 6.61
CA VAL A 146 0.18 -26.98 7.57
C VAL A 146 -0.61 -27.10 8.89
N PRO A 147 0.04 -26.83 10.06
CA PRO A 147 1.46 -26.46 10.24
C PRO A 147 2.40 -27.64 10.03
N LEU A 148 3.52 -27.39 9.34
CA LEU A 148 4.58 -28.38 9.20
C LEU A 148 5.45 -28.38 10.46
N ASP A 149 5.72 -29.59 10.97
CA ASP A 149 6.52 -29.75 12.19
C ASP A 149 7.97 -29.24 11.99
N GLY A 150 8.50 -28.53 12.99
CA GLY A 150 9.81 -27.90 12.87
C GLY A 150 9.86 -26.63 12.02
N HIS A 151 8.72 -26.11 11.58
CA HIS A 151 8.60 -24.86 10.80
C HIS A 151 7.88 -23.77 11.58
N PHE A 152 8.03 -22.53 11.12
CA PHE A 152 7.28 -21.36 11.55
C PHE A 152 7.01 -20.46 10.34
N TYR A 153 6.05 -19.54 10.47
CA TYR A 153 5.54 -18.75 9.36
C TYR A 153 5.61 -17.27 9.68
N ILE A 154 6.10 -16.47 8.72
CA ILE A 154 6.18 -15.02 8.85
C ILE A 154 5.42 -14.35 7.71
N GLY A 155 4.46 -13.49 8.06
CA GLY A 155 3.70 -12.72 7.09
C GLY A 155 4.33 -11.35 6.87
N THR A 156 4.53 -10.97 5.61
CA THR A 156 4.97 -9.64 5.20
C THR A 156 3.89 -8.93 4.36
N GLN A 157 3.83 -7.63 4.47
CA GLN A 157 2.91 -6.77 3.70
C GLN A 157 3.43 -5.33 3.74
N CYS A 158 2.67 -4.35 3.24
CA CYS A 158 3.06 -2.96 3.43
C CYS A 158 3.19 -2.62 4.91
N MET A 159 4.33 -2.07 5.30
CA MET A 159 4.66 -1.74 6.69
C MET A 159 4.13 -0.39 7.14
N HIS A 160 3.53 0.40 6.23
CA HIS A 160 3.05 1.75 6.50
C HIS A 160 4.05 2.59 7.30
N CYS A 161 5.27 2.66 6.77
CA CYS A 161 6.43 3.29 7.39
C CYS A 161 6.15 4.73 7.84
N GLU A 162 6.81 5.18 8.91
CA GLU A 162 6.78 6.59 9.29
C GLU A 162 7.54 7.45 8.28
N ASN A 163 8.71 6.96 7.84
CA ASN A 163 9.54 7.55 6.79
C ASN A 163 9.45 6.68 5.53
N PRO A 164 8.42 6.84 4.69
CA PRO A 164 8.16 5.92 3.59
C PRO A 164 8.95 6.29 2.32
N PRO A 165 10.06 5.62 1.98
CA PRO A 165 10.88 5.96 0.82
C PRO A 165 10.09 5.86 -0.49
N CYS A 166 9.05 5.07 -0.51
CA CYS A 166 8.16 4.95 -1.66
C CYS A 166 7.29 6.18 -1.92
N VAL A 167 7.13 7.07 -0.94
CA VAL A 167 6.49 8.39 -1.11
C VAL A 167 7.49 9.37 -1.72
N ASP A 168 8.71 9.42 -1.17
CA ASP A 168 9.73 10.38 -1.56
C ASP A 168 10.14 10.25 -3.04
N VAL A 169 10.16 9.02 -3.57
CA VAL A 169 10.54 8.77 -4.97
C VAL A 169 9.39 8.94 -5.98
N CYS A 170 8.19 9.32 -5.55
CA CYS A 170 7.06 9.41 -6.47
C CYS A 170 7.08 10.73 -7.27
N PRO A 171 7.37 10.70 -8.59
CA PRO A 171 7.58 11.92 -9.37
C PRO A 171 6.29 12.73 -9.58
N VAL A 172 5.13 12.13 -9.35
CA VAL A 172 3.82 12.78 -9.52
C VAL A 172 3.06 12.88 -8.20
N GLN A 173 3.70 12.58 -7.06
CA GLN A 173 3.08 12.60 -5.73
C GLN A 173 1.74 11.83 -5.64
N ALA A 174 1.60 10.75 -6.44
CA ALA A 174 0.42 9.90 -6.43
C ALA A 174 0.33 9.00 -5.18
N THR A 175 1.34 9.00 -4.34
CA THR A 175 1.37 8.26 -3.07
C THR A 175 1.84 9.19 -1.96
N TRP A 176 1.18 9.13 -0.81
CA TRP A 176 1.49 9.94 0.36
C TRP A 176 1.11 9.19 1.64
N LYS A 177 1.52 9.72 2.78
CA LYS A 177 1.12 9.25 4.11
C LYS A 177 0.03 10.16 4.64
N GLU A 178 -1.08 9.59 5.07
CA GLU A 178 -2.19 10.31 5.70
C GLU A 178 -1.98 10.45 7.21
N GLU A 179 -2.76 11.31 7.87
CA GLU A 179 -2.63 11.61 9.31
C GLU A 179 -2.84 10.38 10.20
N ASP A 180 -3.67 9.43 9.77
CA ASP A 180 -3.88 8.14 10.45
C ASP A 180 -2.73 7.15 10.25
N GLY A 181 -1.65 7.57 9.59
CA GLY A 181 -0.44 6.78 9.34
C GLY A 181 -0.54 5.84 8.15
N ILE A 182 -1.66 5.82 7.45
CA ILE A 182 -1.84 4.97 6.27
C ILE A 182 -1.11 5.60 5.07
N VAL A 183 -0.20 4.85 4.46
CA VAL A 183 0.39 5.24 3.18
C VAL A 183 -0.56 4.78 2.08
N VAL A 184 -0.98 5.70 1.24
CA VAL A 184 -2.00 5.49 0.19
C VAL A 184 -1.43 5.68 -1.21
N VAL A 185 -2.18 5.27 -2.22
CA VAL A 185 -1.91 5.54 -3.64
C VAL A 185 -3.21 6.00 -4.29
N ASP A 186 -3.17 7.12 -4.99
CA ASP A 186 -4.27 7.50 -5.88
C ASP A 186 -4.07 6.82 -7.25
N TYR A 187 -4.93 5.85 -7.52
CA TYR A 187 -4.87 5.06 -8.75
C TYR A 187 -5.26 5.86 -10.02
N ASN A 188 -5.94 7.00 -9.88
CA ASN A 188 -6.22 7.87 -11.02
C ASN A 188 -5.02 8.74 -11.37
N TRP A 189 -4.19 9.04 -10.38
CA TRP A 189 -3.02 9.89 -10.51
C TRP A 189 -1.74 9.11 -10.81
N CYS A 190 -1.65 7.85 -10.36
CA CYS A 190 -0.50 6.98 -10.57
C CYS A 190 -0.21 6.76 -12.05
N ILE A 191 1.01 7.07 -12.49
CA ILE A 191 1.49 6.85 -13.86
C ILE A 191 2.15 5.49 -14.08
N GLY A 192 2.38 4.71 -13.00
CA GLY A 192 2.93 3.36 -13.09
C GLY A 192 4.44 3.31 -13.38
N CYS A 193 5.20 4.31 -13.00
CA CYS A 193 6.66 4.35 -13.22
C CYS A 193 7.44 3.31 -12.41
N ARG A 194 6.85 2.71 -11.38
CA ARG A 194 7.40 1.67 -10.47
C ARG A 194 8.58 2.11 -9.59
N TYR A 195 8.93 3.40 -9.53
CA TYR A 195 9.99 3.86 -8.63
C TYR A 195 9.69 3.50 -7.17
N CYS A 196 8.44 3.60 -6.74
CA CYS A 196 8.03 3.22 -5.39
C CYS A 196 8.11 1.70 -5.12
N GLU A 197 8.08 0.86 -6.15
CA GLU A 197 8.35 -0.58 -6.05
C GLU A 197 9.84 -0.83 -5.78
N ALA A 198 10.70 -0.23 -6.60
CA ALA A 198 12.16 -0.32 -6.44
C ALA A 198 12.66 0.26 -5.11
N ALA A 199 12.01 1.33 -4.60
CA ALA A 199 12.38 1.97 -3.33
C ALA A 199 11.86 1.22 -2.09
N CYS A 200 10.90 0.29 -2.24
CA CYS A 200 10.31 -0.41 -1.10
C CYS A 200 11.21 -1.57 -0.62
N PRO A 201 11.84 -1.49 0.57
CA PRO A 201 12.71 -2.57 1.03
C PRO A 201 11.95 -3.83 1.46
N TYR A 202 10.63 -3.77 1.55
CA TYR A 202 9.76 -4.87 2.02
C TYR A 202 9.04 -5.59 0.87
N ASP A 203 9.34 -5.24 -0.38
CA ASP A 203 8.65 -5.78 -1.56
C ASP A 203 7.12 -5.76 -1.43
N ALA A 204 6.58 -4.65 -0.92
CA ALA A 204 5.16 -4.54 -0.58
C ALA A 204 4.33 -3.77 -1.62
N ARG A 205 4.95 -3.41 -2.74
CA ARG A 205 4.32 -2.72 -3.86
C ARG A 205 4.19 -3.67 -5.04
N ARG A 206 2.99 -3.73 -5.63
CA ARG A 206 2.65 -4.62 -6.74
C ARG A 206 2.24 -3.80 -7.94
N PHE A 207 2.83 -4.08 -9.10
CA PHE A 207 2.43 -3.41 -10.34
C PHE A 207 1.32 -4.18 -11.05
N ASN A 208 0.29 -3.49 -11.46
CA ASN A 208 -0.84 -4.10 -12.16
C ASN A 208 -0.56 -4.19 -13.67
N TRP A 209 -0.12 -5.36 -14.11
CA TRP A 209 0.29 -5.62 -15.50
C TRP A 209 -0.88 -5.78 -16.47
N GLN A 210 -2.07 -6.10 -15.97
CA GLN A 210 -3.29 -6.28 -16.75
C GLN A 210 -4.49 -5.65 -16.04
N ASP A 211 -5.61 -5.53 -16.75
CA ASP A 211 -6.86 -5.17 -16.10
C ASP A 211 -7.30 -6.34 -15.20
N PRO A 212 -7.62 -6.10 -13.92
CA PRO A 212 -7.89 -7.18 -12.98
C PRO A 212 -9.16 -7.94 -13.33
N VAL A 213 -9.07 -9.24 -13.31
CA VAL A 213 -10.21 -10.15 -13.48
C VAL A 213 -10.72 -10.53 -12.10
N VAL A 214 -11.89 -10.00 -11.75
CA VAL A 214 -12.62 -10.35 -10.53
C VAL A 214 -14.00 -10.85 -10.95
N PRO A 215 -14.37 -12.10 -10.63
CA PRO A 215 -15.70 -12.61 -10.93
C PRO A 215 -16.77 -11.67 -10.35
N GLU A 216 -17.79 -11.36 -11.12
CA GLU A 216 -18.75 -10.32 -10.79
C GLU A 216 -19.51 -10.58 -9.48
N ASN A 217 -19.76 -11.86 -9.16
CA ASN A 217 -20.36 -12.29 -7.91
C ASN A 217 -19.41 -12.20 -6.70
N GLU A 218 -18.11 -11.97 -6.93
CA GLU A 218 -17.09 -11.80 -5.89
C GLU A 218 -16.65 -10.35 -5.72
N VAL A 219 -17.10 -9.44 -6.60
CA VAL A 219 -16.77 -8.02 -6.47
C VAL A 219 -17.30 -7.47 -5.16
N ASN A 220 -16.41 -6.94 -4.34
CA ASN A 220 -16.81 -6.13 -3.18
C ASN A 220 -17.31 -4.77 -3.66
N HIS A 221 -18.63 -4.57 -3.58
CA HIS A 221 -19.28 -3.33 -4.00
C HIS A 221 -19.15 -2.19 -2.99
N ASN A 222 -18.72 -2.50 -1.76
CA ASN A 222 -18.44 -1.48 -0.74
C ASN A 222 -16.99 -1.03 -0.89
N GLN A 223 -16.77 0.06 -1.59
CA GLN A 223 -15.45 0.48 -2.01
C GLN A 223 -15.04 1.80 -1.36
N HIS A 224 -13.74 2.04 -1.33
CA HIS A 224 -13.17 3.33 -0.94
C HIS A 224 -12.27 3.86 -2.06
N TYR A 225 -12.31 5.17 -2.28
CA TYR A 225 -11.56 5.85 -3.37
C TYR A 225 -10.05 5.49 -3.38
N LEU A 226 -9.40 5.49 -2.22
CA LEU A 226 -7.98 5.13 -2.05
C LEU A 226 -7.77 3.65 -1.65
N GLY A 227 -8.84 2.86 -1.56
CA GLY A 227 -8.82 1.50 -1.04
C GLY A 227 -9.00 0.43 -2.13
N ASN A 228 -10.07 -0.32 -1.97
CA ASN A 228 -10.35 -1.57 -2.68
C ASN A 228 -11.15 -1.43 -3.97
N ARG A 229 -11.28 -0.23 -4.53
CA ARG A 229 -11.94 -0.07 -5.84
C ARG A 229 -11.18 -0.85 -6.93
N LEU A 230 -11.87 -1.27 -7.97
CA LEU A 230 -11.25 -1.94 -9.10
C LEU A 230 -10.21 -1.00 -9.75
N ARG A 231 -8.98 -1.49 -9.88
CA ARG A 231 -7.85 -0.74 -10.44
C ARG A 231 -7.63 -1.15 -11.89
N LYS A 232 -7.17 -0.23 -12.70
CA LYS A 232 -6.83 -0.50 -14.09
C LYS A 232 -5.38 -0.96 -14.22
N LYS A 233 -5.08 -1.62 -15.33
CA LYS A 233 -3.72 -1.88 -15.78
C LYS A 233 -2.82 -0.64 -15.65
N GLY A 234 -1.58 -0.84 -15.24
CA GLY A 234 -0.53 0.17 -15.25
C GLY A 234 -0.55 1.11 -14.05
N VAL A 235 -1.07 0.69 -12.90
CA VAL A 235 -0.94 1.39 -11.62
C VAL A 235 -0.27 0.52 -10.58
N MET A 236 0.25 1.16 -9.52
CA MET A 236 0.83 0.45 -8.38
C MET A 236 -0.24 0.15 -7.33
N GLU A 237 -0.26 -1.07 -6.85
CA GLU A 237 -1.15 -1.53 -5.78
C GLU A 237 -0.37 -1.90 -4.52
N LYS A 238 -1.02 -1.85 -3.37
CA LYS A 238 -0.47 -2.29 -2.08
C LYS A 238 -1.55 -2.40 -1.01
N CYS A 239 -1.20 -3.01 0.12
CA CYS A 239 -2.03 -2.98 1.31
C CYS A 239 -2.32 -1.53 1.75
N THR A 240 -3.58 -1.23 2.06
CA THR A 240 -4.08 0.06 2.56
C THR A 240 -4.65 -0.05 3.97
N PHE A 241 -4.33 -1.12 4.72
CA PHE A 241 -5.00 -1.48 5.98
C PHE A 241 -6.52 -1.60 5.85
N CYS A 242 -7.01 -1.89 4.63
CA CYS A 242 -8.44 -1.97 4.33
C CYS A 242 -9.18 -0.68 4.73
N ILE A 243 -8.78 0.48 4.18
CA ILE A 243 -9.36 1.80 4.49
C ILE A 243 -10.91 1.77 4.51
N GLN A 244 -11.53 1.06 3.55
CA GLN A 244 -12.98 0.88 3.48
C GLN A 244 -13.60 0.20 4.72
N ARG A 245 -12.78 -0.43 5.55
CA ARG A 245 -13.20 -1.07 6.80
C ARG A 245 -12.72 -0.30 8.02
N THR A 246 -11.45 0.07 8.05
CA THR A 246 -10.81 0.65 9.23
C THR A 246 -11.36 2.03 9.54
N ARG A 247 -11.73 2.82 8.54
CA ARG A 247 -12.41 4.11 8.73
C ARG A 247 -13.89 3.99 9.09
N ASP A 248 -14.46 2.78 8.97
CA ASP A 248 -15.78 2.41 9.49
C ASP A 248 -15.70 1.72 10.88
N GLY A 249 -14.52 1.76 11.53
CA GLY A 249 -14.30 1.15 12.84
C GLY A 249 -14.19 -0.38 12.86
N LYS A 250 -13.98 -1.02 11.70
CA LYS A 250 -13.83 -2.46 11.56
C LYS A 250 -12.36 -2.85 11.44
N ASN A 251 -12.01 -4.07 11.82
CA ASN A 251 -10.67 -4.59 11.58
C ASN A 251 -10.39 -4.84 10.09
N PRO A 252 -9.12 -4.79 9.66
CA PRO A 252 -8.73 -5.28 8.34
C PRO A 252 -9.16 -6.73 8.11
N ALA A 253 -9.54 -7.07 6.89
CA ALA A 253 -10.04 -8.41 6.55
C ALA A 253 -9.05 -9.53 6.90
N CYS A 254 -7.75 -9.28 6.78
CA CYS A 254 -6.71 -10.26 7.12
C CYS A 254 -6.60 -10.52 8.64
N VAL A 255 -7.02 -9.59 9.47
CA VAL A 255 -7.11 -9.76 10.94
C VAL A 255 -8.29 -10.65 11.27
N GLU A 256 -9.46 -10.32 10.74
CA GLU A 256 -10.70 -11.09 10.97
C GLU A 256 -10.62 -12.52 10.41
N ALA A 257 -9.99 -12.69 9.26
CA ALA A 257 -9.82 -13.99 8.62
C ALA A 257 -8.76 -14.87 9.31
N CYS A 258 -7.95 -14.35 10.24
CA CYS A 258 -6.89 -15.11 10.87
C CYS A 258 -7.45 -16.06 11.95
N PRO A 259 -7.44 -17.39 11.73
CA PRO A 259 -8.12 -18.32 12.66
C PRO A 259 -7.37 -18.48 14.00
N THR A 260 -6.10 -18.09 14.04
CA THR A 260 -5.26 -18.23 15.24
C THR A 260 -5.06 -16.93 16.02
N GLY A 261 -5.61 -15.81 15.53
CA GLY A 261 -5.37 -14.50 16.13
C GLY A 261 -3.89 -14.05 16.08
N ALA A 262 -3.14 -14.50 15.08
CA ALA A 262 -1.74 -14.11 14.91
C ALA A 262 -1.58 -12.64 14.47
N ARG A 263 -2.64 -12.02 13.97
CA ARG A 263 -2.65 -10.66 13.43
C ARG A 263 -3.41 -9.72 14.34
N ILE A 264 -2.74 -8.67 14.78
CA ILE A 264 -3.28 -7.65 15.69
C ILE A 264 -3.19 -6.30 15.00
N PHE A 265 -4.27 -5.55 15.03
CA PHE A 265 -4.36 -4.23 14.45
C PHE A 265 -5.03 -3.27 15.42
N GLY A 266 -4.64 -2.01 15.45
CA GLY A 266 -5.30 -1.04 16.32
C GLY A 266 -4.71 0.35 16.26
N ASN A 267 -5.29 1.23 17.07
CA ASN A 267 -4.86 2.60 17.23
C ASN A 267 -3.69 2.68 18.23
N LEU A 268 -2.56 3.18 17.80
CA LEU A 268 -1.37 3.39 18.64
C LEU A 268 -1.54 4.53 19.65
N LEU A 269 -2.49 5.43 19.43
CA LEU A 269 -2.79 6.54 20.34
C LEU A 269 -3.80 6.16 21.42
N ASP A 270 -4.53 5.06 21.26
CA ASP A 270 -5.46 4.55 22.26
C ASP A 270 -4.72 3.65 23.26
N PRO A 271 -4.59 4.07 24.54
CA PRO A 271 -3.90 3.27 25.56
C PRO A 271 -4.55 1.93 25.85
N ASN A 272 -5.84 1.76 25.52
CA ASN A 272 -6.59 0.53 25.75
C ASN A 272 -6.57 -0.44 24.56
N SER A 273 -5.96 -0.03 23.43
CA SER A 273 -5.89 -0.89 22.24
C SER A 273 -4.97 -2.10 22.48
N GLU A 274 -5.33 -3.26 21.93
CA GLU A 274 -4.56 -4.50 22.05
C GLU A 274 -3.12 -4.32 21.55
N ILE A 275 -2.92 -3.56 20.48
CA ILE A 275 -1.56 -3.31 19.96
C ILE A 275 -0.70 -2.57 20.98
N ARG A 276 -1.26 -1.62 21.71
CA ARG A 276 -0.53 -0.91 22.78
C ARG A 276 -0.12 -1.85 23.91
N TRP A 277 -1.03 -2.76 24.27
CA TRP A 277 -0.70 -3.79 25.26
C TRP A 277 0.45 -4.68 24.78
N VAL A 278 0.44 -5.12 23.51
CA VAL A 278 1.53 -5.92 22.92
C VAL A 278 2.85 -5.16 22.99
N LEU A 279 2.86 -3.89 22.53
CA LEU A 279 4.08 -3.07 22.53
C LEU A 279 4.64 -2.81 23.93
N ALA A 280 3.79 -2.76 24.96
CA ALA A 280 4.19 -2.55 26.33
C ALA A 280 4.65 -3.83 27.04
N ASN A 281 4.15 -5.01 26.66
CA ASN A 281 4.32 -6.25 27.44
C ASN A 281 5.10 -7.35 26.70
N LYS A 282 5.31 -7.23 25.40
CA LYS A 282 6.04 -8.23 24.59
C LYS A 282 7.35 -7.68 24.08
N LYS A 283 8.29 -8.57 23.81
CA LYS A 283 9.52 -8.23 23.09
C LYS A 283 9.20 -8.16 21.60
N VAL A 284 9.11 -6.96 21.09
CA VAL A 284 8.78 -6.69 19.71
C VAL A 284 10.02 -6.29 18.92
N PHE A 285 10.01 -6.56 17.61
CA PHE A 285 11.01 -6.09 16.67
C PHE A 285 10.36 -5.67 15.35
N ARG A 286 11.05 -4.90 14.56
CA ARG A 286 10.65 -4.50 13.21
C ARG A 286 11.65 -5.07 12.20
N LEU A 287 11.18 -5.32 10.97
CA LEU A 287 12.09 -5.77 9.91
C LEU A 287 12.90 -4.59 9.36
N LYS A 288 14.19 -4.83 9.10
CA LYS A 288 15.09 -3.87 8.43
C LYS A 288 15.12 -2.50 9.14
N GLU A 289 15.25 -2.48 10.46
CA GLU A 289 15.29 -1.26 11.26
C GLU A 289 16.47 -0.34 10.89
N ASP A 290 17.57 -0.93 10.43
CA ASP A 290 18.78 -0.26 9.94
C ASP A 290 18.54 0.68 8.76
N LEU A 291 17.45 0.49 8.02
CA LEU A 291 17.11 1.36 6.89
C LEU A 291 16.39 2.66 7.28
N GLY A 292 16.07 2.88 8.54
CA GLY A 292 15.48 4.12 9.04
C GLY A 292 14.07 4.42 8.54
N THR A 293 13.39 3.45 7.93
CA THR A 293 12.03 3.64 7.39
C THR A 293 10.94 3.67 8.45
N GLU A 294 11.25 3.26 9.67
CA GLU A 294 10.37 3.19 10.84
C GLU A 294 9.01 2.54 10.56
N PRO A 295 8.98 1.21 10.31
CA PRO A 295 7.74 0.46 10.09
C PRO A 295 6.75 0.61 11.24
N LYS A 296 5.46 0.80 10.93
CA LYS A 296 4.37 0.67 11.90
C LYS A 296 3.83 -0.76 11.96
N PHE A 297 4.72 -1.70 11.75
CA PHE A 297 4.44 -3.13 11.75
C PHE A 297 5.49 -3.84 12.62
N TRP A 298 5.03 -4.48 13.67
CA TRP A 298 5.89 -5.18 14.64
C TRP A 298 5.68 -6.68 14.59
N TYR A 299 6.74 -7.38 14.89
CA TYR A 299 6.75 -8.84 15.05
C TYR A 299 7.10 -9.20 16.48
N PHE A 300 6.51 -10.29 16.97
CA PHE A 300 6.83 -10.83 18.29
C PHE A 300 6.54 -12.33 18.35
N MET A 301 7.07 -12.95 19.39
CA MET A 301 6.83 -14.34 19.75
C MET A 301 6.35 -14.41 21.20
N ASP A 302 5.48 -15.36 21.51
CA ASP A 302 5.05 -15.72 22.86
C ASP A 302 6.05 -16.65 23.54
#